data_cf74233d4fed04fc52fda051adf96546
#
_entry.id   cf74233d4fed04fc52fda051adf96546
#
_cell.length_a   1.000
_cell.length_b   1.000
_cell.length_c   1.000
_cell.angle_alpha   90.00
_cell.angle_beta   90.00
_cell.angle_gamma   90.00
#
_symmetry.space_group_name_H-M   'P 1'
#
loop_
_entity.id
_entity.type
_entity.pdbx_description
1 polymer ?
#
loop_
_entity_poly.entity_id
_entity_poly.type
_entity_poly.pdbx_seq_one_letter_code
_entity_poly.pdbx_strand_id
1 'polypeptide(L)'
;MLIRSLAVLALLLTPGASPLAAIRPALAQSQQIAVAELMRATALDEVFTQFGATIAASARAEEISSDEIFLKHWEATAKAVFDAGDLHRRLRKALEGKFSADEQAVLGTFFHSSFGQRMTVLERDAARLGPEAQIAAIAEGQKLVTTASVIRQTQIEALMELVSAEISAAMVGQSVRALLLGLSVSHQQGEVTVPWQEIDTQVEAMMPGLLADVGRTQRAMMAYVYRDLTDADLDRYIEFLRTPAAQKFYAVAAYAVGRIVADGMSAFGEAFAARMQSVNV
;
A
#
# COMPACT_ATOMS: atom_id res chain seq x y z
N MET A 1 -9.93 -9.31 -6.76
CA MET A 1 -9.67 -9.20 -5.30
C MET A 1 -8.21 -8.95 -4.99
N LEU A 2 -7.26 -9.70 -5.54
CA LEU A 2 -5.80 -9.46 -5.42
C LEU A 2 -5.44 -8.00 -5.73
N ILE A 3 -5.96 -7.46 -6.83
CA ILE A 3 -5.80 -6.07 -7.26
C ILE A 3 -6.40 -5.10 -6.24
N ARG A 4 -7.56 -5.42 -5.64
CA ARG A 4 -8.20 -4.60 -4.60
C ARG A 4 -7.43 -4.61 -3.29
N SER A 5 -6.84 -5.73 -2.91
CA SER A 5 -6.01 -5.87 -1.69
C SER A 5 -4.69 -5.13 -1.82
N LEU A 6 -4.08 -5.13 -3.00
CA LEU A 6 -2.89 -4.32 -3.29
C LEU A 6 -3.21 -2.80 -3.31
N ALA A 7 -4.43 -2.42 -3.71
CA ALA A 7 -4.88 -1.03 -3.68
C ALA A 7 -5.05 -0.49 -2.25
N VAL A 8 -5.46 -1.32 -1.29
CA VAL A 8 -5.56 -0.93 0.13
C VAL A 8 -4.17 -0.74 0.74
N LEU A 9 -3.18 -1.55 0.33
CA LEU A 9 -1.77 -1.36 0.72
C LEU A 9 -1.23 0.02 0.30
N ALA A 10 -1.71 0.55 -0.82
CA ALA A 10 -1.30 1.82 -1.36
C ALA A 10 -1.89 3.05 -0.63
N LEU A 11 -2.87 2.87 0.26
CA LEU A 11 -3.52 3.96 0.99
C LEU A 11 -2.59 4.68 1.98
N LEU A 12 -1.47 4.06 2.33
CA LEU A 12 -0.55 4.54 3.35
C LEU A 12 0.64 5.35 2.80
N LEU A 13 0.67 5.64 1.47
CA LEU A 13 1.91 6.09 0.84
C LEU A 13 1.70 7.27 -0.13
N THR A 14 2.32 8.41 0.15
CA THR A 14 2.20 9.64 -0.66
C THR A 14 3.51 10.33 -1.03
N PRO A 15 3.67 10.92 -2.21
CA PRO A 15 4.42 12.18 -2.34
C PRO A 15 3.90 13.18 -3.39
N GLY A 16 4.13 14.44 -3.16
CA GLY A 16 4.01 15.53 -4.13
C GLY A 16 4.85 16.73 -3.71
N ALA A 17 5.63 17.32 -4.60
CA ALA A 17 6.58 18.37 -4.31
C ALA A 17 6.10 19.73 -4.82
N SER A 18 6.21 20.77 -3.98
CA SER A 18 6.47 22.16 -4.40
C SER A 18 6.90 23.04 -3.21
N PRO A 19 7.78 24.05 -3.43
CA PRO A 19 8.48 24.72 -2.35
C PRO A 19 7.72 25.95 -1.86
N LEU A 20 7.55 26.10 -0.55
CA LEU A 20 7.19 27.36 0.09
C LEU A 20 7.96 27.59 1.38
N ALA A 21 8.26 28.86 1.59
CA ALA A 21 9.22 29.43 2.50
C ALA A 21 9.03 29.10 3.99
N ALA A 22 10.16 28.97 4.66
CA ALA A 22 10.31 28.69 6.07
C ALA A 22 9.71 29.78 6.97
N ILE A 23 8.79 29.38 7.85
CA ILE A 23 8.52 30.06 9.11
C ILE A 23 9.16 29.21 10.21
N ARG A 24 10.18 29.75 10.89
CA ARG A 24 10.80 29.12 12.05
C ARG A 24 9.95 29.37 13.30
N PRO A 25 9.31 28.36 13.90
CA PRO A 25 8.83 28.50 15.27
C PRO A 25 9.97 28.24 16.26
N ALA A 26 9.92 28.91 17.40
CA ALA A 26 10.85 28.79 18.50
C ALA A 26 11.00 27.35 18.97
N LEU A 27 12.23 26.92 19.20
CA LEU A 27 12.67 25.61 19.62
C LEU A 27 12.06 25.19 20.97
N ALA A 28 10.88 24.57 20.94
CA ALA A 28 10.55 23.58 21.93
C ALA A 28 11.49 22.37 21.64
N GLN A 29 12.02 21.73 22.68
CA GLN A 29 12.92 20.57 22.53
C GLN A 29 12.34 19.62 21.52
N SER A 30 12.93 19.58 20.32
CA SER A 30 12.46 18.77 19.20
C SER A 30 12.67 17.29 19.58
N GLN A 31 11.59 16.59 19.89
CA GLN A 31 11.63 15.16 20.13
C GLN A 31 11.84 14.50 18.77
N GLN A 32 13.07 14.07 18.52
CA GLN A 32 13.37 13.23 17.36
C GLN A 32 12.61 11.92 17.48
N ILE A 33 11.87 11.57 16.43
CA ILE A 33 11.16 10.31 16.37
C ILE A 33 12.04 9.23 15.71
N ALA A 34 12.26 8.12 16.40
CA ALA A 34 13.01 7.00 15.82
C ALA A 34 12.21 6.32 14.70
N VAL A 35 12.90 5.73 13.70
CA VAL A 35 12.23 5.07 12.56
C VAL A 35 11.22 4.01 13.01
N ALA A 36 11.55 3.18 13.99
CA ALA A 36 10.62 2.17 14.50
C ALA A 36 9.37 2.78 15.16
N GLU A 37 9.50 3.93 15.81
CA GLU A 37 8.39 4.66 16.38
C GLU A 37 7.57 5.36 15.29
N LEU A 38 8.24 5.94 14.29
CA LEU A 38 7.59 6.54 13.12
C LEU A 38 6.76 5.50 12.36
N MET A 39 7.27 4.28 12.15
CA MET A 39 6.50 3.20 11.53
C MET A 39 5.22 2.88 12.34
N ARG A 40 5.31 2.86 13.69
CA ARG A 40 4.12 2.65 14.53
C ARG A 40 3.16 3.84 14.48
N ALA A 41 3.69 5.05 14.48
CA ALA A 41 2.89 6.27 14.45
C ALA A 41 2.14 6.49 13.13
N THR A 42 2.60 5.87 12.05
CA THR A 42 2.01 5.94 10.70
C THR A 42 1.30 4.65 10.29
N ALA A 43 1.11 3.70 11.20
CA ALA A 43 0.58 2.37 10.90
C ALA A 43 1.35 1.58 9.83
N LEU A 44 2.56 2.00 9.45
CA LEU A 44 3.41 1.25 8.49
C LEU A 44 3.83 -0.13 9.02
N ASP A 45 3.78 -0.34 10.33
CA ASP A 45 3.98 -1.63 10.96
C ASP A 45 2.81 -2.61 10.71
N GLU A 46 1.66 -2.14 10.24
CA GLU A 46 0.50 -2.97 9.89
C GLU A 46 0.48 -3.36 8.39
N VAL A 47 1.23 -2.64 7.54
CA VAL A 47 1.16 -2.76 6.07
C VAL A 47 1.30 -4.20 5.57
N PHE A 48 2.16 -5.01 6.18
CA PHE A 48 2.39 -6.38 5.76
C PHE A 48 1.68 -7.44 6.62
N THR A 49 0.96 -7.03 7.67
CA THR A 49 0.38 -7.97 8.65
C THR A 49 -0.57 -8.98 8.02
N GLN A 50 -1.40 -8.55 7.07
CA GLN A 50 -2.36 -9.38 6.36
C GLN A 50 -1.90 -9.76 4.94
N PHE A 51 -0.79 -9.21 4.45
CA PHE A 51 -0.40 -9.32 3.06
C PHE A 51 -0.19 -10.77 2.61
N GLY A 52 0.63 -11.52 3.36
CA GLY A 52 0.88 -12.93 3.05
C GLY A 52 -0.37 -13.82 3.09
N ALA A 53 -1.26 -13.58 4.06
CA ALA A 53 -2.54 -14.27 4.15
C ALA A 53 -3.47 -13.94 2.98
N THR A 54 -3.48 -12.69 2.55
CA THR A 54 -4.28 -12.24 1.39
C THR A 54 -3.79 -12.89 0.10
N ILE A 55 -2.46 -12.91 -0.14
CA ILE A 55 -1.90 -13.60 -1.31
C ILE A 55 -2.17 -15.10 -1.22
N ALA A 56 -2.04 -15.71 -0.05
CA ALA A 56 -2.33 -17.13 0.14
C ALA A 56 -3.78 -17.50 -0.22
N ALA A 57 -4.74 -16.66 0.16
CA ALA A 57 -6.16 -16.88 -0.12
C ALA A 57 -6.57 -16.54 -1.56
N SER A 58 -5.81 -15.72 -2.28
CA SER A 58 -6.24 -15.14 -3.56
C SER A 58 -6.48 -16.17 -4.65
N ALA A 59 -5.67 -17.23 -4.73
CA ALA A 59 -5.84 -18.24 -5.78
C ALA A 59 -7.22 -18.92 -5.72
N ARG A 60 -7.71 -19.18 -4.51
CA ARG A 60 -9.05 -19.76 -4.30
C ARG A 60 -10.16 -18.72 -4.47
N ALA A 61 -9.95 -17.53 -3.91
CA ALA A 61 -10.94 -16.45 -3.96
C ALA A 61 -11.17 -15.89 -5.36
N GLU A 62 -10.19 -15.99 -6.25
CA GLU A 62 -10.24 -15.51 -7.63
C GLU A 62 -10.37 -16.65 -8.65
N GLU A 63 -10.61 -17.86 -8.15
CA GLU A 63 -10.81 -19.07 -9.00
C GLU A 63 -9.67 -19.28 -10.00
N ILE A 64 -8.41 -18.96 -9.61
CA ILE A 64 -7.22 -19.11 -10.47
C ILE A 64 -7.03 -20.56 -10.85
N SER A 65 -7.33 -21.50 -9.94
CA SER A 65 -7.31 -22.93 -10.17
C SER A 65 -8.27 -23.65 -9.22
N SER A 66 -8.83 -24.75 -9.69
CA SER A 66 -9.58 -25.72 -8.87
C SER A 66 -8.71 -26.91 -8.42
N ASP A 67 -7.47 -27.00 -8.86
CA ASP A 67 -6.54 -28.06 -8.46
C ASP A 67 -6.05 -27.85 -7.02
N GLU A 68 -6.36 -28.77 -6.14
CA GLU A 68 -5.98 -28.73 -4.72
C GLU A 68 -4.46 -28.80 -4.50
N ILE A 69 -3.70 -29.43 -5.40
CA ILE A 69 -2.23 -29.47 -5.34
C ILE A 69 -1.69 -28.06 -5.63
N PHE A 70 -2.19 -27.43 -6.70
CA PHE A 70 -1.87 -26.06 -7.04
C PHE A 70 -2.18 -25.10 -5.88
N LEU A 71 -3.39 -25.16 -5.33
CA LEU A 71 -3.83 -24.29 -4.24
C LEU A 71 -2.98 -24.45 -2.97
N LYS A 72 -2.63 -25.70 -2.63
CA LYS A 72 -1.75 -25.99 -1.48
C LYS A 72 -0.34 -25.42 -1.67
N HIS A 73 0.22 -25.58 -2.86
CA HIS A 73 1.55 -25.04 -3.15
C HIS A 73 1.55 -23.52 -3.21
N TRP A 74 0.48 -22.90 -3.76
CA TRP A 74 0.28 -21.46 -3.76
C TRP A 74 0.27 -20.90 -2.34
N GLU A 75 -0.59 -21.44 -1.49
CA GLU A 75 -0.73 -21.02 -0.08
C GLU A 75 0.60 -21.17 0.69
N ALA A 76 1.26 -22.31 0.56
CA ALA A 76 2.52 -22.59 1.24
C ALA A 76 3.63 -21.66 0.76
N THR A 77 3.68 -21.35 -0.53
CA THR A 77 4.67 -20.42 -1.09
C THR A 77 4.40 -18.98 -0.63
N ALA A 78 3.13 -18.55 -0.66
CA ALA A 78 2.75 -17.22 -0.20
C ALA A 78 3.13 -17.00 1.27
N LYS A 79 2.83 -17.95 2.15
CA LYS A 79 3.20 -17.89 3.58
C LYS A 79 4.72 -17.83 3.80
N ALA A 80 5.49 -18.55 2.97
CA ALA A 80 6.93 -18.58 3.09
C ALA A 80 7.61 -17.30 2.58
N VAL A 81 7.14 -16.76 1.46
CA VAL A 81 7.76 -15.59 0.82
C VAL A 81 7.31 -14.28 1.49
N PHE A 82 6.04 -14.20 1.90
CA PHE A 82 5.47 -12.99 2.48
C PHE A 82 5.34 -13.08 3.99
N ASP A 83 6.41 -13.54 4.68
CA ASP A 83 6.48 -13.47 6.13
C ASP A 83 6.46 -12.01 6.60
N ALA A 84 5.44 -11.66 7.38
CA ALA A 84 5.22 -10.27 7.82
C ALA A 84 6.41 -9.72 8.60
N GLY A 85 7.04 -10.54 9.44
CA GLY A 85 8.19 -10.13 10.24
C GLY A 85 9.41 -9.81 9.37
N ASP A 86 9.64 -10.59 8.29
CA ASP A 86 10.72 -10.33 7.34
C ASP A 86 10.45 -9.05 6.55
N LEU A 87 9.24 -8.89 6.02
CA LEU A 87 8.85 -7.70 5.26
C LEU A 87 8.97 -6.43 6.11
N HIS A 88 8.55 -6.46 7.38
CA HIS A 88 8.72 -5.34 8.31
C HIS A 88 10.19 -5.02 8.61
N ARG A 89 11.05 -6.03 8.78
CA ARG A 89 12.51 -5.81 8.94
C ARG A 89 13.11 -5.13 7.72
N ARG A 90 12.73 -5.57 6.51
CA ARG A 90 13.17 -4.98 5.24
C ARG A 90 12.70 -3.53 5.12
N LEU A 91 11.44 -3.25 5.45
CA LEU A 91 10.89 -1.89 5.43
C LEU A 91 11.64 -0.98 6.40
N ARG A 92 11.81 -1.40 7.66
CA ARG A 92 12.56 -0.62 8.64
C ARG A 92 13.97 -0.30 8.15
N LYS A 93 14.71 -1.29 7.63
CA LYS A 93 16.04 -1.11 7.07
C LYS A 93 16.06 -0.12 5.90
N ALA A 94 15.03 -0.14 5.05
CA ALA A 94 14.90 0.79 3.93
C ALA A 94 14.66 2.24 4.37
N LEU A 95 14.04 2.45 5.53
CA LEU A 95 13.75 3.78 6.10
C LEU A 95 14.90 4.31 6.97
N GLU A 96 15.76 3.45 7.51
CA GLU A 96 16.88 3.85 8.39
C GLU A 96 17.84 4.80 7.66
N GLY A 97 18.20 5.91 8.34
CA GLY A 97 19.14 6.92 7.82
C GLY A 97 18.60 7.79 6.67
N LYS A 98 17.31 7.68 6.34
CA LYS A 98 16.71 8.47 5.25
C LYS A 98 16.28 9.88 5.66
N PHE A 99 16.10 10.12 6.96
CA PHE A 99 15.55 11.37 7.48
C PHE A 99 16.59 12.10 8.33
N SER A 100 16.74 13.41 8.09
CA SER A 100 17.56 14.28 8.93
C SER A 100 16.94 14.46 10.32
N ALA A 101 17.71 15.00 11.26
CA ALA A 101 17.24 15.32 12.61
C ALA A 101 16.05 16.32 12.58
N ASP A 102 16.10 17.31 11.71
CA ASP A 102 15.04 18.31 11.56
C ASP A 102 13.75 17.70 10.99
N GLU A 103 13.87 16.81 9.99
CA GLU A 103 12.74 16.09 9.44
C GLU A 103 12.10 15.18 10.47
N GLN A 104 12.90 14.45 11.25
CA GLN A 104 12.42 13.62 12.36
C GLN A 104 11.72 14.46 13.44
N ALA A 105 12.21 15.66 13.72
CA ALA A 105 11.60 16.58 14.68
C ALA A 105 10.22 17.07 14.21
N VAL A 106 10.08 17.43 12.93
CA VAL A 106 8.79 17.82 12.33
C VAL A 106 7.77 16.69 12.41
N LEU A 107 8.17 15.49 11.96
CA LEU A 107 7.34 14.29 12.02
C LEU A 107 6.95 13.94 13.47
N GLY A 108 7.92 13.94 14.38
CA GLY A 108 7.70 13.65 15.79
C GLY A 108 6.73 14.65 16.44
N THR A 109 6.87 15.94 16.16
CA THR A 109 5.96 16.98 16.68
C THR A 109 4.51 16.72 16.27
N PHE A 110 4.28 16.29 15.02
CA PHE A 110 2.94 15.95 14.56
C PHE A 110 2.43 14.66 15.20
N PHE A 111 3.16 13.55 15.06
CA PHE A 111 2.68 12.23 15.50
C PHE A 111 2.59 12.08 17.03
N HIS A 112 3.37 12.84 17.80
CA HIS A 112 3.23 12.88 19.26
C HIS A 112 2.10 13.80 19.73
N SER A 113 1.55 14.66 18.88
CA SER A 113 0.40 15.48 19.24
C SER A 113 -0.85 14.62 19.42
N SER A 114 -1.80 15.09 20.23
CA SER A 114 -3.11 14.40 20.39
C SER A 114 -3.86 14.26 19.07
N PHE A 115 -3.69 15.22 18.16
CA PHE A 115 -4.29 15.16 16.82
C PHE A 115 -3.61 14.08 15.94
N GLY A 116 -2.28 14.06 15.87
CA GLY A 116 -1.53 13.06 15.13
C GLY A 116 -1.81 11.65 15.64
N GLN A 117 -1.88 11.45 16.96
CA GLN A 117 -2.25 10.17 17.55
C GLN A 117 -3.67 9.73 17.15
N ARG A 118 -4.64 10.65 17.10
CA ARG A 118 -5.99 10.36 16.60
C ARG A 118 -5.97 9.92 15.14
N MET A 119 -5.18 10.60 14.29
CA MET A 119 -5.01 10.22 12.89
C MET A 119 -4.43 8.81 12.76
N THR A 120 -3.35 8.50 13.52
CA THR A 120 -2.75 7.17 13.59
C THR A 120 -3.76 6.09 13.95
N VAL A 121 -4.65 6.33 14.93
CA VAL A 121 -5.69 5.37 15.33
C VAL A 121 -6.64 5.10 14.18
N LEU A 122 -7.17 6.14 13.51
CA LEU A 122 -8.09 6.00 12.39
C LEU A 122 -7.49 5.17 11.24
N GLU A 123 -6.24 5.46 10.87
CA GLU A 123 -5.54 4.77 9.80
C GLU A 123 -5.20 3.32 10.17
N ARG A 124 -4.78 3.09 11.41
CA ARG A 124 -4.50 1.74 11.92
C ARG A 124 -5.74 0.87 11.99
N ASP A 125 -6.86 1.42 12.45
CA ASP A 125 -8.13 0.68 12.50
C ASP A 125 -8.59 0.31 11.09
N ALA A 126 -8.42 1.20 10.11
CA ALA A 126 -8.70 0.92 8.71
C ALA A 126 -7.76 -0.17 8.13
N ALA A 127 -6.47 -0.13 8.47
CA ALA A 127 -5.49 -1.13 8.02
C ALA A 127 -5.76 -2.54 8.57
N ARG A 128 -6.43 -2.63 9.71
CA ARG A 128 -6.79 -3.91 10.38
C ARG A 128 -8.13 -4.49 9.95
N LEU A 129 -8.87 -3.81 9.09
CA LEU A 129 -10.14 -4.33 8.59
C LEU A 129 -9.94 -5.66 7.86
N GLY A 130 -10.70 -6.67 8.26
CA GLY A 130 -10.75 -7.93 7.49
C GLY A 130 -11.44 -7.75 6.14
N PRO A 131 -11.34 -8.75 5.23
CA PRO A 131 -11.81 -8.61 3.85
C PRO A 131 -13.28 -8.18 3.71
N GLU A 132 -14.18 -8.76 4.51
CA GLU A 132 -15.61 -8.40 4.48
C GLU A 132 -15.85 -6.97 4.97
N ALA A 133 -15.17 -6.57 6.05
CA ALA A 133 -15.26 -5.22 6.59
C ALA A 133 -14.68 -4.17 5.62
N GLN A 134 -13.62 -4.51 4.88
CA GLN A 134 -13.07 -3.65 3.83
C GLN A 134 -14.08 -3.44 2.69
N ILE A 135 -14.76 -4.50 2.24
CA ILE A 135 -15.80 -4.39 1.20
C ILE A 135 -16.93 -3.47 1.70
N ALA A 136 -17.37 -3.65 2.93
CA ALA A 136 -18.41 -2.80 3.52
C ALA A 136 -17.95 -1.34 3.65
N ALA A 137 -16.71 -1.10 4.11
CA ALA A 137 -16.11 0.23 4.22
C ALA A 137 -16.00 0.94 2.88
N ILE A 138 -15.59 0.24 1.81
CA ILE A 138 -15.54 0.78 0.45
C ILE A 138 -16.95 1.16 -0.03
N ALA A 139 -17.95 0.29 0.18
CA ALA A 139 -19.33 0.56 -0.22
C ALA A 139 -19.92 1.77 0.53
N GLU A 140 -19.65 1.90 1.82
CA GLU A 140 -20.05 3.06 2.62
C GLU A 140 -19.31 4.33 2.15
N GLY A 141 -17.99 4.24 1.96
CA GLY A 141 -17.19 5.35 1.47
C GLY A 141 -17.63 5.87 0.11
N GLN A 142 -18.05 4.99 -0.81
CA GLN A 142 -18.63 5.40 -2.10
C GLN A 142 -19.90 6.25 -1.93
N LYS A 143 -20.76 5.88 -0.97
CA LYS A 143 -21.95 6.68 -0.63
C LYS A 143 -21.54 8.04 -0.06
N LEU A 144 -20.55 8.06 0.86
CA LEU A 144 -20.05 9.28 1.45
C LEU A 144 -19.48 10.24 0.40
N VAL A 145 -18.66 9.73 -0.55
CA VAL A 145 -18.15 10.55 -1.67
C VAL A 145 -19.28 11.19 -2.47
N THR A 146 -20.35 10.43 -2.75
CA THR A 146 -21.48 10.91 -3.57
C THR A 146 -22.29 12.00 -2.84
N THR A 147 -22.36 11.96 -1.51
CA THR A 147 -23.15 12.89 -0.69
C THR A 147 -22.33 13.99 -0.03
N ALA A 148 -21.01 13.98 -0.23
CA ALA A 148 -20.09 14.93 0.39
C ALA A 148 -20.34 16.38 -0.08
N SER A 149 -20.12 17.33 0.83
CA SER A 149 -20.07 18.76 0.49
C SER A 149 -18.92 19.03 -0.51
N VAL A 150 -19.01 20.15 -1.24
CA VAL A 150 -17.94 20.58 -2.16
C VAL A 150 -16.60 20.72 -1.41
N ILE A 151 -16.62 21.25 -0.16
CA ILE A 151 -15.43 21.36 0.67
C ILE A 151 -14.82 19.98 0.92
N ARG A 152 -15.63 19.02 1.39
CA ARG A 152 -15.19 17.66 1.68
C ARG A 152 -14.66 16.94 0.43
N GLN A 153 -15.30 17.12 -0.72
CA GLN A 153 -14.81 16.58 -2.00
C GLN A 153 -13.44 17.14 -2.34
N THR A 154 -13.25 18.47 -2.22
CA THR A 154 -11.95 19.13 -2.46
C THR A 154 -10.86 18.60 -1.51
N GLN A 155 -11.20 18.36 -0.25
CA GLN A 155 -10.26 17.80 0.73
C GLN A 155 -9.88 16.35 0.38
N ILE A 156 -10.84 15.53 -0.02
CA ILE A 156 -10.56 14.15 -0.47
C ILE A 156 -9.68 14.17 -1.72
N GLU A 157 -9.93 15.04 -2.70
CA GLU A 157 -9.06 15.17 -3.88
C GLU A 157 -7.65 15.63 -3.50
N ALA A 158 -7.51 16.60 -2.59
CA ALA A 158 -6.21 17.01 -2.09
C ALA A 158 -5.45 15.87 -1.39
N LEU A 159 -6.14 15.03 -0.62
CA LEU A 159 -5.57 13.80 -0.05
C LEU A 159 -5.16 12.82 -1.17
N MET A 160 -6.00 12.63 -2.18
CA MET A 160 -5.68 11.77 -3.33
C MET A 160 -4.43 12.21 -4.09
N GLU A 161 -4.27 13.51 -4.32
CA GLU A 161 -3.06 14.10 -4.93
C GLU A 161 -1.83 13.83 -4.07
N LEU A 162 -1.96 14.02 -2.75
CA LEU A 162 -0.89 13.74 -1.79
C LEU A 162 -0.59 12.24 -1.68
N VAL A 163 -1.55 11.34 -1.91
CA VAL A 163 -1.42 9.88 -1.86
C VAL A 163 -1.01 9.27 -3.20
N SER A 164 -0.76 10.03 -4.22
CA SER A 164 -0.28 9.56 -5.54
C SER A 164 -0.86 8.20 -5.99
N ALA A 165 -2.09 8.21 -6.49
CA ALA A 165 -2.73 7.03 -7.08
C ALA A 165 -1.88 6.38 -8.19
N GLU A 166 -1.04 7.16 -8.86
CA GLU A 166 -0.12 6.70 -9.90
C GLU A 166 0.97 5.75 -9.37
N ILE A 167 1.56 6.05 -8.19
CA ILE A 167 2.55 5.15 -7.56
C ILE A 167 1.88 3.84 -7.15
N SER A 168 0.69 3.92 -6.59
CA SER A 168 -0.09 2.77 -6.18
C SER A 168 -0.41 1.86 -7.36
N ALA A 169 -0.81 2.43 -8.49
CA ALA A 169 -1.13 1.66 -9.68
C ALA A 169 0.12 1.11 -10.37
N ALA A 170 1.24 1.85 -10.39
CA ALA A 170 2.52 1.33 -10.86
C ALA A 170 2.97 0.13 -10.03
N MET A 171 2.81 0.18 -8.70
CA MET A 171 3.10 -0.95 -7.80
C MET A 171 2.21 -2.16 -8.10
N VAL A 172 0.90 -1.95 -8.29
CA VAL A 172 -0.03 -3.02 -8.65
C VAL A 172 0.32 -3.60 -10.01
N GLY A 173 0.60 -2.77 -11.00
CA GLY A 173 1.03 -3.22 -12.33
C GLY A 173 2.31 -4.06 -12.30
N GLN A 174 3.31 -3.64 -11.54
CA GLN A 174 4.54 -4.42 -11.34
C GLN A 174 4.27 -5.75 -10.63
N SER A 175 3.38 -5.76 -9.64
CA SER A 175 3.02 -6.97 -8.91
C SER A 175 2.27 -7.97 -9.80
N VAL A 176 1.34 -7.50 -10.62
CA VAL A 176 0.63 -8.33 -11.60
C VAL A 176 1.61 -8.90 -12.63
N ARG A 177 2.52 -8.05 -13.15
CA ARG A 177 3.56 -8.47 -14.10
C ARG A 177 4.46 -9.56 -13.50
N ALA A 178 4.93 -9.36 -12.27
CA ALA A 178 5.78 -10.34 -11.58
C ALA A 178 5.05 -11.67 -11.34
N LEU A 179 3.76 -11.62 -10.98
CA LEU A 179 2.92 -12.80 -10.80
C LEU A 179 2.75 -13.58 -12.11
N LEU A 180 2.38 -12.90 -13.20
CA LEU A 180 2.18 -13.53 -14.52
C LEU A 180 3.47 -14.15 -15.04
N LEU A 181 4.63 -13.52 -14.80
CA LEU A 181 5.93 -14.09 -15.10
C LEU A 181 6.19 -15.39 -14.34
N GLY A 182 5.95 -15.37 -13.03
CA GLY A 182 6.13 -16.57 -12.21
C GLY A 182 5.22 -17.72 -12.67
N LEU A 183 3.97 -17.41 -13.01
CA LEU A 183 3.03 -18.39 -13.55
C LEU A 183 3.46 -18.90 -14.94
N SER A 184 3.97 -18.06 -15.82
CA SER A 184 4.44 -18.46 -17.15
C SER A 184 5.63 -19.43 -17.08
N VAL A 185 6.55 -19.22 -16.13
CA VAL A 185 7.69 -20.14 -15.88
C VAL A 185 7.20 -21.51 -15.41
N SER A 186 6.12 -21.57 -14.61
CA SER A 186 5.56 -22.84 -14.12
C SER A 186 4.90 -23.68 -15.22
N HIS A 187 4.45 -23.07 -16.32
CA HIS A 187 3.81 -23.74 -17.46
C HIS A 187 4.81 -24.23 -18.52
N GLN A 188 6.11 -24.00 -18.37
CA GLN A 188 7.14 -24.35 -19.36
C GLN A 188 7.35 -25.86 -19.57
N GLN A 189 6.68 -26.73 -18.83
CA GLN A 189 6.74 -28.18 -19.06
C GLN A 189 5.75 -28.68 -20.12
N GLY A 190 4.93 -27.82 -20.72
CA GLY A 190 3.99 -28.15 -21.79
C GLY A 190 3.79 -26.98 -22.74
N GLU A 191 4.62 -26.88 -23.76
CA GLU A 191 4.50 -26.19 -25.07
C GLU A 191 3.91 -24.76 -25.17
N VAL A 192 3.55 -24.05 -24.09
CA VAL A 192 3.06 -22.67 -24.21
C VAL A 192 3.88 -21.76 -23.31
N THR A 193 5.00 -21.30 -23.83
CA THR A 193 5.69 -20.10 -23.28
C THR A 193 4.92 -18.87 -23.76
N VAL A 194 4.22 -18.18 -22.85
CA VAL A 194 3.70 -16.85 -23.14
C VAL A 194 4.92 -15.93 -23.23
N PRO A 195 5.20 -15.30 -24.38
CA PRO A 195 6.34 -14.41 -24.52
C PRO A 195 6.23 -13.23 -23.56
N TRP A 196 7.35 -12.80 -22.98
CA TRP A 196 7.41 -11.63 -22.09
C TRP A 196 6.66 -10.41 -22.66
N GLN A 197 6.83 -10.13 -23.95
CA GLN A 197 6.17 -9.02 -24.63
C GLN A 197 4.64 -9.14 -24.61
N GLU A 198 4.11 -10.35 -24.63
CA GLU A 198 2.66 -10.57 -24.56
C GLU A 198 2.11 -10.29 -23.16
N ILE A 199 2.82 -10.73 -22.11
CA ILE A 199 2.51 -10.41 -20.72
C ILE A 199 2.54 -8.89 -20.51
N ASP A 200 3.59 -8.24 -21.00
CA ASP A 200 3.78 -6.79 -20.88
C ASP A 200 2.65 -6.02 -21.59
N THR A 201 2.31 -6.43 -22.82
CA THR A 201 1.19 -5.87 -23.58
C THR A 201 -0.14 -6.05 -22.87
N GLN A 202 -0.41 -7.22 -22.27
CA GLN A 202 -1.64 -7.47 -21.52
C GLN A 202 -1.70 -6.60 -20.27
N VAL A 203 -0.61 -6.47 -19.51
CA VAL A 203 -0.54 -5.61 -18.33
C VAL A 203 -0.76 -4.15 -18.71
N GLU A 204 -0.11 -3.66 -19.77
CA GLU A 204 -0.31 -2.30 -20.27
C GLU A 204 -1.75 -2.03 -20.70
N ALA A 205 -2.38 -2.97 -21.36
CA ALA A 205 -3.79 -2.85 -21.77
C ALA A 205 -4.74 -2.79 -20.56
N MET A 206 -4.40 -3.44 -19.45
CA MET A 206 -5.19 -3.43 -18.21
C MET A 206 -4.96 -2.16 -17.36
N MET A 207 -3.82 -1.48 -17.51
CA MET A 207 -3.42 -0.37 -16.64
C MET A 207 -4.44 0.76 -16.52
N PRO A 208 -5.10 1.26 -17.59
CA PRO A 208 -6.08 2.34 -17.45
C PRO A 208 -7.28 1.96 -16.57
N GLY A 209 -7.80 0.74 -16.74
CA GLY A 209 -8.89 0.22 -15.89
C GLY A 209 -8.45 0.05 -14.45
N LEU A 210 -7.25 -0.49 -14.24
CA LEU A 210 -6.64 -0.69 -12.94
C LEU A 210 -6.44 0.64 -12.19
N LEU A 211 -5.91 1.65 -12.86
CA LEU A 211 -5.75 3.02 -12.32
C LEU A 211 -7.09 3.59 -11.86
N ALA A 212 -8.12 3.47 -12.69
CA ALA A 212 -9.45 3.95 -12.37
C ALA A 212 -10.05 3.22 -11.16
N ASP A 213 -9.88 1.91 -11.08
CA ASP A 213 -10.40 1.08 -9.96
C ASP A 213 -9.67 1.38 -8.64
N VAL A 214 -8.34 1.47 -8.69
CA VAL A 214 -7.51 1.84 -7.54
C VAL A 214 -7.90 3.23 -7.05
N GLY A 215 -8.01 4.21 -7.93
CA GLY A 215 -8.40 5.58 -7.56
C GLY A 215 -9.79 5.65 -6.94
N ARG A 216 -10.78 4.92 -7.50
CA ARG A 216 -12.13 4.85 -6.91
C ARG A 216 -12.12 4.23 -5.52
N THR A 217 -11.38 3.13 -5.35
CA THR A 217 -11.28 2.42 -4.07
C THR A 217 -10.59 3.29 -3.02
N GLN A 218 -9.49 3.95 -3.37
CA GLN A 218 -8.77 4.84 -2.46
C GLN A 218 -9.62 6.02 -2.02
N ARG A 219 -10.30 6.70 -2.98
CA ARG A 219 -11.21 7.81 -2.67
C ARG A 219 -12.32 7.38 -1.70
N ALA A 220 -12.93 6.22 -1.95
CA ALA A 220 -13.94 5.66 -1.07
C ALA A 220 -13.40 5.36 0.34
N MET A 221 -12.23 4.71 0.40
CA MET A 221 -11.60 4.41 1.70
C MET A 221 -11.21 5.68 2.47
N MET A 222 -10.68 6.71 1.81
CA MET A 222 -10.41 7.99 2.47
C MET A 222 -11.67 8.63 3.02
N ALA A 223 -12.76 8.65 2.25
CA ALA A 223 -14.05 9.15 2.70
C ALA A 223 -14.55 8.38 3.93
N TYR A 224 -14.38 7.06 3.95
CA TYR A 224 -14.75 6.21 5.08
C TYR A 224 -13.87 6.45 6.31
N VAL A 225 -12.55 6.42 6.15
CA VAL A 225 -11.58 6.54 7.26
C VAL A 225 -11.73 7.88 7.98
N TYR A 226 -11.90 8.94 7.23
CA TYR A 226 -11.96 10.30 7.77
C TYR A 226 -13.38 10.86 7.93
N ARG A 227 -14.42 10.01 7.86
CA ARG A 227 -15.83 10.41 7.91
C ARG A 227 -16.21 11.20 9.17
N ASP A 228 -15.58 10.86 10.30
CA ASP A 228 -15.87 11.46 11.61
C ASP A 228 -14.98 12.69 11.92
N LEU A 229 -14.12 13.11 10.99
CA LEU A 229 -13.33 14.32 11.10
C LEU A 229 -14.14 15.54 10.64
N THR A 230 -13.94 16.67 11.32
CA THR A 230 -14.43 17.95 10.81
C THR A 230 -13.61 18.41 9.59
N ASP A 231 -14.15 19.32 8.78
CA ASP A 231 -13.41 19.90 7.66
C ASP A 231 -12.14 20.60 8.14
N ALA A 232 -12.18 21.28 9.30
CA ALA A 232 -11.00 21.90 9.90
C ALA A 232 -9.94 20.87 10.34
N ASP A 233 -10.34 19.72 10.84
CA ASP A 233 -9.40 18.63 11.15
C ASP A 233 -8.73 18.10 9.88
N LEU A 234 -9.49 17.94 8.80
CA LEU A 234 -8.96 17.48 7.51
C LEU A 234 -7.99 18.51 6.91
N ASP A 235 -8.33 19.80 6.95
CA ASP A 235 -7.43 20.86 6.48
C ASP A 235 -6.11 20.83 7.26
N ARG A 236 -6.17 20.69 8.58
CA ARG A 236 -4.98 20.57 9.42
C ARG A 236 -4.13 19.35 9.05
N TYR A 237 -4.76 18.22 8.72
CA TYR A 237 -4.03 17.03 8.28
C TYR A 237 -3.39 17.23 6.92
N ILE A 238 -4.12 17.80 5.96
CA ILE A 238 -3.62 18.16 4.64
C ILE A 238 -2.42 19.14 4.74
N GLU A 239 -2.49 20.14 5.61
CA GLU A 239 -1.37 21.04 5.87
C GLU A 239 -0.13 20.30 6.36
N PHE A 240 -0.28 19.37 7.31
CA PHE A 240 0.83 18.53 7.74
C PHE A 240 1.40 17.70 6.60
N LEU A 241 0.54 17.02 5.84
CA LEU A 241 0.95 16.20 4.70
C LEU A 241 1.70 16.99 3.62
N ARG A 242 1.44 18.28 3.48
CA ARG A 242 2.14 19.20 2.58
C ARG A 242 3.52 19.64 3.08
N THR A 243 3.89 19.35 4.33
CA THR A 243 5.23 19.70 4.81
C THR A 243 6.31 18.90 4.08
N PRO A 244 7.48 19.48 3.79
CA PRO A 244 8.56 18.76 3.12
C PRO A 244 8.98 17.47 3.84
N ALA A 245 8.92 17.44 5.17
CA ALA A 245 9.26 16.27 5.97
C ALA A 245 8.24 15.13 5.76
N ALA A 246 6.93 15.44 5.79
CA ALA A 246 5.88 14.46 5.54
C ALA A 246 5.94 13.95 4.10
N GLN A 247 6.07 14.85 3.13
CA GLN A 247 6.21 14.51 1.71
C GLN A 247 7.35 13.52 1.47
N LYS A 248 8.54 13.85 1.99
CA LYS A 248 9.72 12.97 1.89
C LYS A 248 9.48 11.63 2.58
N PHE A 249 8.88 11.66 3.79
CA PHE A 249 8.60 10.43 4.54
C PHE A 249 7.72 9.48 3.72
N TYR A 250 6.58 9.97 3.26
CA TYR A 250 5.64 9.15 2.51
C TYR A 250 6.22 8.69 1.16
N ALA A 251 6.98 9.53 0.44
CA ALA A 251 7.65 9.14 -0.79
C ALA A 251 8.65 7.98 -0.58
N VAL A 252 9.49 8.10 0.45
CA VAL A 252 10.49 7.05 0.78
C VAL A 252 9.79 5.77 1.23
N ALA A 253 8.73 5.88 2.04
CA ALA A 253 7.96 4.73 2.49
C ALA A 253 7.26 4.03 1.32
N ALA A 254 6.60 4.80 0.42
CA ALA A 254 5.96 4.28 -0.78
C ALA A 254 6.94 3.50 -1.66
N TYR A 255 8.07 4.11 -1.97
CA TYR A 255 9.10 3.47 -2.76
C TYR A 255 9.62 2.17 -2.10
N ALA A 256 9.86 2.21 -0.79
CA ALA A 256 10.34 1.04 -0.05
C ALA A 256 9.33 -0.11 -0.06
N VAL A 257 8.05 0.17 0.22
CA VAL A 257 6.98 -0.83 0.18
C VAL A 257 6.84 -1.39 -1.23
N GLY A 258 6.82 -0.53 -2.26
CA GLY A 258 6.71 -0.95 -3.66
C GLY A 258 7.84 -1.91 -4.07
N ARG A 259 9.06 -1.57 -3.70
CA ARG A 259 10.23 -2.44 -3.96
C ARG A 259 10.10 -3.78 -3.23
N ILE A 260 9.72 -3.77 -1.95
CA ILE A 260 9.57 -5.00 -1.16
C ILE A 260 8.50 -5.90 -1.75
N VAL A 261 7.36 -5.33 -2.17
CA VAL A 261 6.27 -6.08 -2.81
C VAL A 261 6.72 -6.65 -4.16
N ALA A 262 7.35 -5.84 -5.02
CA ALA A 262 7.81 -6.29 -6.33
C ALA A 262 8.85 -7.42 -6.22
N ASP A 263 9.85 -7.26 -5.34
CA ASP A 263 10.86 -8.29 -5.07
C ASP A 263 10.20 -9.57 -4.50
N GLY A 264 9.22 -9.41 -3.60
CA GLY A 264 8.46 -10.52 -3.03
C GLY A 264 7.64 -11.27 -4.07
N MET A 265 6.96 -10.56 -5.00
CA MET A 265 6.18 -11.18 -6.07
C MET A 265 7.05 -11.95 -7.06
N SER A 266 8.25 -11.44 -7.39
CA SER A 266 9.23 -12.19 -8.19
C SER A 266 9.66 -13.47 -7.49
N ALA A 267 10.09 -13.36 -6.23
CA ALA A 267 10.49 -14.51 -5.42
C ALA A 267 9.36 -15.54 -5.25
N PHE A 268 8.12 -15.07 -5.12
CA PHE A 268 6.93 -15.93 -5.07
C PHE A 268 6.75 -16.70 -6.36
N GLY A 269 6.83 -16.03 -7.51
CA GLY A 269 6.71 -16.68 -8.82
C GLY A 269 7.75 -17.77 -9.01
N GLU A 270 9.01 -17.48 -8.73
CA GLU A 270 10.13 -18.44 -8.83
C GLU A 270 9.96 -19.63 -7.88
N ALA A 271 9.66 -19.38 -6.62
CA ALA A 271 9.48 -20.43 -5.61
C ALA A 271 8.26 -21.30 -5.88
N PHE A 272 7.16 -20.70 -6.38
CA PHE A 272 5.96 -21.43 -6.77
C PHE A 272 6.23 -22.32 -7.96
N ALA A 273 6.88 -21.81 -9.02
CA ALA A 273 7.27 -22.58 -10.18
C ALA A 273 8.14 -23.81 -9.79
N ALA A 274 9.16 -23.61 -8.96
CA ALA A 274 10.02 -24.69 -8.47
C ALA A 274 9.24 -25.77 -7.70
N ARG A 275 8.27 -25.39 -6.88
CA ARG A 275 7.41 -26.34 -6.14
C ARG A 275 6.51 -27.15 -7.06
N MET A 276 5.92 -26.51 -8.07
CA MET A 276 5.06 -27.21 -9.05
C MET A 276 5.86 -28.20 -9.90
N GLN A 277 7.11 -27.88 -10.24
CA GLN A 277 8.01 -28.81 -10.94
C GLN A 277 8.32 -30.06 -10.10
N SER A 278 8.50 -29.93 -8.79
CA SER A 278 8.82 -31.05 -7.91
C SER A 278 7.68 -32.05 -7.71
N VAL A 279 6.46 -31.69 -8.06
CA VAL A 279 5.28 -32.59 -7.98
C VAL A 279 5.16 -33.52 -9.20
N ASN A 280 5.76 -33.11 -10.32
CA ASN A 280 5.64 -33.84 -11.60
C ASN A 280 6.83 -34.80 -11.86
N VAL A 281 7.68 -35.02 -10.84
CA VAL A 281 8.78 -36.00 -10.82
C VAL A 281 8.45 -37.17 -9.87
#